data_3d326e9fb075bdf4867b33c9a728ff11
#
_entry.id   3d326e9fb075bdf4867b33c9a728ff11
#
_cell.length_a   1.000
_cell.length_b   1.000
_cell.length_c   1.000
_cell.angle_alpha   90.00
_cell.angle_beta   90.00
_cell.angle_gamma   90.00
#
_symmetry.space_group_name_H-M   'P 1'
#
loop_
_entity.id
_entity.type
_entity.pdbx_description
1 polymer ?
#
loop_
_entity_poly.entity_id
_entity_poly.type
_entity_poly.pdbx_seq_one_letter_code
_entity_poly.pdbx_strand_id
1 'polypeptide(L)'
;MAIPLLTNHQMGDFSLSHRIVLAPLTRQRSYGNVPQPHAIFYTDSPGIWTEEQVEAWKPIVDGVHAKGGIFFCQLWHAGRASNTDMQPKGQAPISCTDKGLDLDYRLPYSPPRKLATDEIPAIVEDFRIVAKAAVKAGFDGIEIHATHGYLIDQFMKDEVNDRTDEYGGSLENRCRFALEIVQAVSKEIGSGRVGIRISPFADYLECGDSNPEELGLYMAQALNEYGIAYCHVIEPRMKLGDRLFQAQESLVPMRKAFKGTFISAGGFAREDGNRAVEEGRADLVAYGRCFLANPDLPRRFELDAPLNKFDRVTFYSSDPVVGYTDYPFLEEFGL
;
A
#
# COMPACT_ATOMS: atom_id res chain seq x y z
N MET A 1 -28.82 15.04 7.38
CA MET A 1 -28.13 13.90 8.05
C MET A 1 -26.64 14.08 7.86
N ALA A 2 -25.81 13.67 8.82
CA ALA A 2 -24.34 13.74 8.67
C ALA A 2 -23.89 12.81 7.54
N ILE A 3 -22.92 13.23 6.73
CA ILE A 3 -22.33 12.42 5.69
C ILE A 3 -21.36 11.43 6.36
N PRO A 4 -21.56 10.11 6.28
CA PRO A 4 -20.76 9.12 7.02
C PRO A 4 -19.24 9.26 6.79
N LEU A 5 -18.80 9.47 5.54
CA LEU A 5 -17.39 9.70 5.19
C LEU A 5 -16.78 10.95 5.83
N LEU A 6 -17.58 11.93 6.22
CA LEU A 6 -17.13 13.19 6.82
C LEU A 6 -17.29 13.23 8.35
N THR A 7 -17.53 12.08 8.97
CA THR A 7 -17.53 11.97 10.43
C THR A 7 -16.11 11.71 10.96
N ASN A 8 -15.82 12.18 12.16
CA ASN A 8 -14.53 11.94 12.82
C ASN A 8 -14.29 10.44 13.06
N HIS A 9 -13.03 10.06 13.12
CA HIS A 9 -12.61 8.71 13.50
C HIS A 9 -11.35 8.77 14.36
N GLN A 10 -11.30 7.95 15.41
CA GLN A 10 -10.11 7.77 16.23
C GLN A 10 -9.34 6.53 15.75
N MET A 11 -8.11 6.72 15.25
CA MET A 11 -7.20 5.66 14.82
C MET A 11 -5.98 5.63 15.77
N GLY A 12 -6.03 4.79 16.80
CA GLY A 12 -5.03 4.81 17.85
C GLY A 12 -4.95 6.21 18.49
N ASP A 13 -3.78 6.82 18.47
CA ASP A 13 -3.55 8.18 18.98
C ASP A 13 -3.92 9.30 17.99
N PHE A 14 -4.30 8.94 16.74
CA PHE A 14 -4.61 9.90 15.70
C PHE A 14 -6.10 10.21 15.65
N SER A 15 -6.46 11.49 15.78
CA SER A 15 -7.82 11.98 15.62
C SER A 15 -8.03 12.48 14.19
N LEU A 16 -8.78 11.72 13.40
CA LEU A 16 -9.06 12.03 12.00
C LEU A 16 -10.35 12.84 11.90
N SER A 17 -10.31 13.96 11.15
CA SER A 17 -11.48 14.85 10.95
C SER A 17 -12.52 14.25 9.99
N HIS A 18 -12.13 13.28 9.19
CA HIS A 18 -13.00 12.56 8.23
C HIS A 18 -12.45 11.15 7.96
N ARG A 19 -13.21 10.34 7.22
CA ARG A 19 -12.90 8.93 6.94
C ARG A 19 -12.39 8.68 5.52
N ILE A 20 -11.98 9.72 4.81
CA ILE A 20 -11.46 9.66 3.45
C ILE A 20 -9.94 9.61 3.50
N VAL A 21 -9.34 8.58 2.88
CA VAL A 21 -7.89 8.38 2.84
C VAL A 21 -7.39 8.52 1.40
N LEU A 22 -6.32 9.26 1.19
CA LEU A 22 -5.56 9.20 -0.07
C LEU A 22 -4.79 7.88 -0.08
N ALA A 23 -5.17 6.97 -0.97
CA ALA A 23 -4.47 5.71 -1.15
C ALA A 23 -3.03 5.93 -1.65
N PRO A 24 -2.07 5.05 -1.29
CA PRO A 24 -0.72 5.13 -1.84
C PRO A 24 -0.74 4.94 -3.35
N LEU A 25 -0.01 5.79 -4.07
CA LEU A 25 0.04 5.83 -5.52
C LEU A 25 1.48 5.95 -6.01
N THR A 26 1.91 5.04 -6.88
CA THR A 26 3.18 5.16 -7.61
C THR A 26 3.04 6.24 -8.68
N ARG A 27 3.91 7.25 -8.66
CA ARG A 27 3.84 8.39 -9.57
C ARG A 27 5.10 8.61 -10.41
N GLN A 28 6.22 7.96 -10.08
CA GLN A 28 7.48 8.04 -10.85
C GLN A 28 7.93 9.49 -11.11
N ARG A 29 7.98 10.32 -10.08
CA ARG A 29 8.37 11.75 -10.17
C ARG A 29 9.36 12.17 -9.10
N SER A 30 10.17 11.24 -8.62
CA SER A 30 11.30 11.52 -7.74
C SER A 30 12.57 11.67 -8.59
N TYR A 31 12.82 12.87 -9.07
CA TYR A 31 13.95 13.18 -9.93
C TYR A 31 15.23 13.40 -9.13
N GLY A 32 16.38 13.09 -9.74
CA GLY A 32 17.68 13.44 -9.18
C GLY A 32 18.52 12.28 -8.65
N ASN A 33 18.18 11.05 -9.00
CA ASN A 33 19.05 9.86 -8.89
C ASN A 33 19.89 9.80 -7.61
N VAL A 34 19.26 9.74 -6.46
CA VAL A 34 19.97 9.16 -5.32
C VAL A 34 20.13 7.67 -5.63
N PRO A 35 21.35 7.12 -5.67
CA PRO A 35 21.60 5.73 -6.00
C PRO A 35 20.71 4.84 -5.16
N GLN A 36 19.96 3.95 -5.81
CA GLN A 36 19.02 3.07 -5.14
C GLN A 36 19.68 1.72 -4.90
N PRO A 37 20.00 1.33 -3.69
CA PRO A 37 20.23 -0.06 -3.39
C PRO A 37 18.88 -0.74 -3.14
N HIS A 38 18.66 -1.84 -3.80
CA HIS A 38 17.60 -2.83 -3.59
C HIS A 38 16.17 -2.47 -4.03
N ALA A 39 15.70 -3.21 -5.03
CA ALA A 39 14.30 -3.56 -5.23
C ALA A 39 13.32 -2.49 -5.75
N ILE A 40 13.72 -1.59 -6.63
CA ILE A 40 12.77 -0.76 -7.35
C ILE A 40 12.51 -1.33 -8.73
N PHE A 41 11.23 -1.37 -9.13
CA PHE A 41 10.83 -1.73 -10.49
C PHE A 41 10.56 -0.52 -11.37
N TYR A 42 10.22 0.62 -10.78
CA TYR A 42 9.90 1.83 -11.52
C TYR A 42 10.98 2.89 -11.30
N THR A 43 11.49 3.44 -12.39
CA THR A 43 12.37 4.61 -12.35
C THR A 43 11.72 5.76 -11.60
N ASP A 44 12.51 6.63 -11.01
CA ASP A 44 12.04 7.83 -10.32
C ASP A 44 11.02 7.56 -9.19
N SER A 45 11.03 6.36 -8.60
CA SER A 45 10.31 6.09 -7.36
C SER A 45 11.12 6.58 -6.16
N PRO A 46 10.49 7.25 -5.18
CA PRO A 46 11.22 7.79 -4.03
C PRO A 46 11.70 6.68 -3.09
N GLY A 47 12.88 6.86 -2.51
CA GLY A 47 13.42 6.03 -1.45
C GLY A 47 13.34 6.72 -0.08
N ILE A 48 13.66 5.97 0.99
CA ILE A 48 13.69 6.45 2.38
C ILE A 48 14.79 5.76 3.21
N TRP A 49 15.93 5.37 2.63
CA TRP A 49 17.00 4.63 3.31
C TRP A 49 18.33 5.38 3.43
N THR A 50 18.54 6.48 2.68
CA THR A 50 19.70 7.34 2.84
C THR A 50 19.33 8.60 3.61
N GLU A 51 20.35 9.23 4.21
CA GLU A 51 20.14 10.50 4.93
C GLU A 51 19.63 11.61 4.01
N GLU A 52 20.15 11.67 2.77
CA GLU A 52 19.71 12.64 1.77
C GLU A 52 18.24 12.47 1.43
N GLN A 53 17.74 11.23 1.33
CA GLN A 53 16.33 10.94 1.10
C GLN A 53 15.48 11.37 2.30
N VAL A 54 15.93 11.07 3.52
CA VAL A 54 15.25 11.50 4.75
C VAL A 54 15.12 13.02 4.78
N GLU A 55 16.19 13.76 4.50
CA GLU A 55 16.16 15.22 4.48
C GLU A 55 15.26 15.77 3.36
N ALA A 56 15.24 15.12 2.19
CA ALA A 56 14.36 15.51 1.08
C ALA A 56 12.87 15.31 1.38
N TRP A 57 12.52 14.34 2.23
CA TRP A 57 11.14 14.11 2.63
C TRP A 57 10.61 15.12 3.66
N LYS A 58 11.48 15.66 4.53
CA LYS A 58 11.06 16.57 5.61
C LYS A 58 10.18 17.74 5.13
N PRO A 59 10.58 18.53 4.12
CA PRO A 59 9.74 19.67 3.69
C PRO A 59 8.39 19.22 3.11
N ILE A 60 8.29 17.99 2.56
CA ILE A 60 7.03 17.44 2.05
C ILE A 60 6.12 17.08 3.23
N VAL A 61 6.67 16.40 4.23
CA VAL A 61 5.94 16.03 5.46
C VAL A 61 5.49 17.27 6.21
N ASP A 62 6.37 18.26 6.39
CA ASP A 62 6.05 19.55 7.03
C ASP A 62 4.93 20.27 6.29
N GLY A 63 4.93 20.25 4.95
CA GLY A 63 3.87 20.82 4.13
C GLY A 63 2.50 20.16 4.34
N VAL A 64 2.46 18.85 4.55
CA VAL A 64 1.24 18.12 4.90
C VAL A 64 0.77 18.46 6.31
N HIS A 65 1.69 18.44 7.28
CA HIS A 65 1.40 18.79 8.68
C HIS A 65 0.92 20.24 8.84
N ALA A 66 1.49 21.19 8.08
CA ALA A 66 1.05 22.58 8.07
C ALA A 66 -0.43 22.75 7.62
N LYS A 67 -0.99 21.74 6.94
CA LYS A 67 -2.41 21.67 6.57
C LYS A 67 -3.25 20.80 7.53
N GLY A 68 -2.66 20.34 8.63
CA GLY A 68 -3.32 19.45 9.61
C GLY A 68 -3.50 18.02 9.12
N GLY A 69 -2.80 17.61 8.07
CA GLY A 69 -2.84 16.25 7.54
C GLY A 69 -2.04 15.27 8.39
N ILE A 70 -2.48 14.01 8.40
CA ILE A 70 -1.74 12.88 8.98
C ILE A 70 -1.15 12.10 7.81
N PHE A 71 0.16 11.78 7.89
CA PHE A 71 0.90 11.28 6.74
C PHE A 71 1.71 10.03 7.08
N PHE A 72 1.32 8.90 6.50
CA PHE A 72 1.99 7.61 6.62
C PHE A 72 2.83 7.31 5.37
N CYS A 73 4.04 6.80 5.57
CA CYS A 73 4.94 6.38 4.49
C CYS A 73 4.70 4.92 4.14
N GLN A 74 4.32 4.59 2.89
CA GLN A 74 4.24 3.20 2.48
C GLN A 74 5.62 2.64 2.12
N LEU A 75 6.03 1.57 2.81
CA LEU A 75 7.27 0.85 2.59
C LEU A 75 7.03 -0.34 1.64
N TRP A 76 7.80 -0.40 0.56
CA TRP A 76 7.54 -1.31 -0.54
C TRP A 76 8.84 -1.95 -1.08
N HIS A 77 8.76 -3.24 -1.40
CA HIS A 77 9.80 -4.01 -2.06
C HIS A 77 9.20 -4.79 -3.24
N ALA A 78 9.71 -4.59 -4.45
CA ALA A 78 9.12 -5.12 -5.68
C ALA A 78 9.14 -6.66 -5.77
N GLY A 79 10.08 -7.32 -5.10
CA GLY A 79 10.24 -8.77 -5.24
C GLY A 79 10.62 -9.16 -6.66
N ARG A 80 10.00 -10.22 -7.20
CA ARG A 80 10.22 -10.69 -8.57
C ARG A 80 9.70 -9.74 -9.66
N ALA A 81 8.88 -8.75 -9.27
CA ALA A 81 8.38 -7.74 -10.19
C ALA A 81 9.44 -6.65 -10.45
N SER A 82 10.63 -7.05 -10.90
CA SER A 82 11.78 -6.18 -11.17
C SER A 82 12.67 -6.80 -12.26
N ASN A 83 13.77 -6.15 -12.60
CA ASN A 83 14.78 -6.65 -13.53
C ASN A 83 16.18 -6.33 -13.02
N THR A 84 17.20 -6.91 -13.67
CA THR A 84 18.61 -6.75 -13.28
C THR A 84 19.11 -5.31 -13.37
N ASP A 85 18.56 -4.49 -14.27
CA ASP A 85 18.98 -3.09 -14.43
C ASP A 85 18.59 -2.22 -13.22
N MET A 86 17.53 -2.66 -12.52
CA MET A 86 17.01 -2.00 -11.33
C MET A 86 17.58 -2.57 -10.02
N GLN A 87 18.46 -3.56 -10.12
CA GLN A 87 19.05 -4.20 -8.95
C GLN A 87 20.51 -3.76 -8.75
N PRO A 88 21.00 -3.67 -7.52
CA PRO A 88 22.40 -3.36 -7.24
C PRO A 88 23.34 -4.32 -7.97
N LYS A 89 24.32 -3.76 -8.64
CA LYS A 89 25.35 -4.53 -9.39
C LYS A 89 24.79 -5.48 -10.44
N GLY A 90 23.57 -5.23 -10.95
CA GLY A 90 22.92 -6.09 -11.94
C GLY A 90 22.55 -7.49 -11.43
N GLN A 91 22.33 -7.64 -10.13
CA GLN A 91 21.91 -8.92 -9.54
C GLN A 91 20.49 -9.29 -9.96
N ALA A 92 20.13 -10.57 -9.80
CA ALA A 92 18.75 -11.01 -9.98
C ALA A 92 17.84 -10.41 -8.91
N PRO A 93 16.58 -10.04 -9.23
CA PRO A 93 15.57 -9.74 -8.22
C PRO A 93 15.41 -10.90 -7.23
N ILE A 94 14.98 -10.59 -6.01
CA ILE A 94 14.75 -11.60 -4.98
C ILE A 94 13.25 -11.90 -4.81
N SER A 95 12.92 -13.16 -4.46
CA SER A 95 11.54 -13.58 -4.19
C SER A 95 11.51 -14.81 -3.28
N CYS A 96 10.29 -15.28 -2.94
CA CYS A 96 10.08 -16.59 -2.32
C CYS A 96 10.32 -17.74 -3.30
N THR A 97 10.41 -17.47 -4.58
CA THR A 97 10.52 -18.44 -5.68
C THR A 97 11.56 -18.00 -6.71
N ASP A 98 12.02 -18.91 -7.55
CA ASP A 98 12.83 -18.62 -8.75
C ASP A 98 12.00 -18.56 -10.04
N LYS A 99 10.68 -18.69 -9.96
CA LYS A 99 9.76 -18.55 -11.08
C LYS A 99 9.64 -17.08 -11.51
N GLY A 100 10.02 -16.79 -12.75
CA GLY A 100 9.85 -15.48 -13.36
C GLY A 100 8.38 -15.13 -13.61
N LEU A 101 8.14 -13.89 -14.05
CA LEU A 101 6.85 -13.44 -14.57
C LEU A 101 6.85 -13.60 -16.09
N ASP A 102 5.77 -14.19 -16.62
CA ASP A 102 5.57 -14.39 -18.08
C ASP A 102 4.65 -13.31 -18.67
N LEU A 103 4.65 -12.13 -18.07
CA LEU A 103 3.81 -11.02 -18.49
C LEU A 103 4.55 -10.10 -19.45
N ASP A 104 3.94 -9.84 -20.62
CA ASP A 104 4.39 -8.82 -21.56
C ASP A 104 3.96 -7.42 -21.09
N TYR A 105 4.58 -6.94 -20.01
CA TYR A 105 4.41 -5.58 -19.55
C TYR A 105 5.50 -4.66 -20.12
N ARG A 106 5.30 -3.37 -19.99
CA ARG A 106 6.13 -2.28 -20.54
C ARG A 106 7.65 -2.36 -20.25
N LEU A 107 8.06 -3.23 -19.31
CA LEU A 107 9.44 -3.48 -18.94
C LEU A 107 9.67 -5.00 -18.84
N PRO A 108 10.78 -5.53 -19.38
CA PRO A 108 11.12 -6.93 -19.25
C PRO A 108 11.45 -7.25 -17.78
N TYR A 109 10.80 -8.28 -17.24
CA TYR A 109 11.17 -8.84 -15.95
C TYR A 109 12.38 -9.76 -16.11
N SER A 110 13.27 -9.75 -15.12
CA SER A 110 14.34 -10.74 -15.06
C SER A 110 13.94 -11.91 -14.14
N PRO A 111 14.37 -13.15 -14.45
CA PRO A 111 14.14 -14.27 -13.54
C PRO A 111 14.64 -13.93 -12.12
N PRO A 112 13.83 -14.15 -11.09
CA PRO A 112 14.23 -13.86 -9.74
C PRO A 112 15.15 -14.95 -9.18
N ARG A 113 15.83 -14.63 -8.10
CA ARG A 113 16.53 -15.55 -7.23
C ARG A 113 15.66 -15.85 -6.00
N LYS A 114 15.48 -17.15 -5.70
CA LYS A 114 14.84 -17.56 -4.44
C LYS A 114 15.74 -17.13 -3.26
N LEU A 115 15.19 -16.40 -2.29
CA LEU A 115 15.89 -16.08 -1.05
C LEU A 115 16.24 -17.36 -0.28
N ALA A 116 17.47 -17.48 0.19
CA ALA A 116 17.80 -18.49 1.17
C ALA A 116 17.11 -18.17 2.52
N THR A 117 16.82 -19.18 3.31
CA THR A 117 16.10 -19.02 4.58
C THR A 117 16.83 -18.10 5.53
N ASP A 118 18.16 -18.18 5.58
CA ASP A 118 19.03 -17.36 6.42
C ASP A 118 19.21 -15.91 5.90
N GLU A 119 18.78 -15.59 4.68
CA GLU A 119 18.76 -14.22 4.15
C GLU A 119 17.50 -13.44 4.56
N ILE A 120 16.39 -14.13 4.86
CA ILE A 120 15.08 -13.51 5.16
C ILE A 120 15.16 -12.54 6.36
N PRO A 121 15.84 -12.87 7.48
CA PRO A 121 16.00 -11.95 8.59
C PRO A 121 16.67 -10.62 8.22
N ALA A 122 17.57 -10.60 7.23
CA ALA A 122 18.18 -9.36 6.76
C ALA A 122 17.17 -8.45 6.06
N ILE A 123 16.24 -9.03 5.30
CA ILE A 123 15.17 -8.24 4.66
C ILE A 123 14.19 -7.69 5.72
N VAL A 124 13.88 -8.47 6.76
CA VAL A 124 13.08 -7.97 7.90
C VAL A 124 13.77 -6.79 8.57
N GLU A 125 15.09 -6.87 8.74
CA GLU A 125 15.90 -5.80 9.31
C GLU A 125 15.90 -4.53 8.44
N ASP A 126 15.94 -4.69 7.10
CA ASP A 126 15.85 -3.56 6.16
C ASP A 126 14.50 -2.81 6.35
N PHE A 127 13.38 -3.52 6.49
CA PHE A 127 12.10 -2.88 6.78
C PHE A 127 12.10 -2.14 8.12
N ARG A 128 12.75 -2.68 9.15
CA ARG A 128 12.90 -2.00 10.44
C ARG A 128 13.70 -0.70 10.32
N ILE A 129 14.83 -0.75 9.59
CA ILE A 129 15.71 0.42 9.38
C ILE A 129 14.97 1.53 8.62
N VAL A 130 14.27 1.19 7.53
CA VAL A 130 13.56 2.20 6.73
C VAL A 130 12.33 2.74 7.43
N ALA A 131 11.70 1.97 8.31
CA ALA A 131 10.61 2.47 9.17
C ALA A 131 11.11 3.55 10.14
N LYS A 132 12.28 3.34 10.76
CA LYS A 132 12.96 4.35 11.58
C LYS A 132 13.32 5.60 10.78
N ALA A 133 13.80 5.44 9.56
CA ALA A 133 14.11 6.53 8.65
C ALA A 133 12.86 7.36 8.30
N ALA A 134 11.73 6.70 8.06
CA ALA A 134 10.46 7.38 7.79
C ALA A 134 10.00 8.24 9.00
N VAL A 135 10.09 7.72 10.21
CA VAL A 135 9.79 8.51 11.42
C VAL A 135 10.78 9.67 11.58
N LYS A 136 12.07 9.47 11.28
CA LYS A 136 13.09 10.54 11.28
C LYS A 136 12.80 11.64 10.26
N ALA A 137 12.20 11.29 9.12
CA ALA A 137 11.74 12.24 8.10
C ALA A 137 10.48 13.02 8.55
N GLY A 138 9.85 12.62 9.67
CA GLY A 138 8.68 13.29 10.24
C GLY A 138 7.35 12.61 9.97
N PHE A 139 7.30 11.51 9.21
CA PHE A 139 6.05 10.78 8.98
C PHE A 139 5.42 10.35 10.32
N ASP A 140 4.10 10.40 10.39
CA ASP A 140 3.31 9.99 11.57
C ASP A 140 3.39 8.47 11.82
N GLY A 141 3.59 7.70 10.75
CA GLY A 141 3.73 6.27 10.79
C GLY A 141 4.10 5.68 9.43
N ILE A 142 4.03 4.37 9.33
CA ILE A 142 4.30 3.65 8.07
C ILE A 142 3.18 2.67 7.72
N GLU A 143 3.06 2.38 6.42
CA GLU A 143 2.24 1.28 5.92
C GLU A 143 3.14 0.24 5.26
N ILE A 144 3.07 -1.01 5.70
CA ILE A 144 3.76 -2.13 5.06
C ILE A 144 2.98 -2.54 3.81
N HIS A 145 3.63 -2.49 2.65
CA HIS A 145 3.02 -2.88 1.38
C HIS A 145 3.11 -4.40 1.18
N ALA A 146 2.04 -5.11 1.49
CA ALA A 146 1.89 -6.55 1.32
C ALA A 146 0.78 -6.89 0.31
N THR A 147 0.78 -6.19 -0.85
CA THR A 147 -0.28 -6.30 -1.87
C THR A 147 0.26 -6.46 -3.28
N HIS A 148 -0.64 -6.80 -4.21
CA HIS A 148 -0.48 -6.68 -5.66
C HIS A 148 0.72 -7.40 -6.25
N GLY A 149 1.08 -8.56 -5.72
CA GLY A 149 2.11 -9.42 -6.28
C GLY A 149 3.55 -8.97 -6.03
N TYR A 150 3.79 -8.08 -5.05
CA TYR A 150 5.12 -7.68 -4.64
C TYR A 150 5.68 -8.59 -3.53
N LEU A 151 6.91 -8.35 -3.06
CA LEU A 151 7.69 -9.31 -2.27
C LEU A 151 6.90 -9.98 -1.14
N ILE A 152 6.26 -9.21 -0.27
CA ILE A 152 5.55 -9.77 0.89
C ILE A 152 4.32 -10.56 0.44
N ASP A 153 3.57 -10.07 -0.55
CA ASP A 153 2.42 -10.76 -1.13
C ASP A 153 2.83 -12.08 -1.82
N GLN A 154 4.01 -12.09 -2.49
CA GLN A 154 4.59 -13.30 -3.08
C GLN A 154 4.83 -14.40 -2.04
N PHE A 155 5.27 -14.05 -0.83
CA PHE A 155 5.43 -15.02 0.26
C PHE A 155 4.11 -15.56 0.78
N MET A 156 3.07 -14.72 0.88
CA MET A 156 1.79 -15.10 1.45
C MET A 156 0.97 -16.04 0.55
N LYS A 157 1.10 -15.92 -0.78
CA LYS A 157 0.22 -16.57 -1.76
C LYS A 157 0.77 -17.87 -2.31
N ASP A 158 -0.02 -18.94 -2.24
CA ASP A 158 0.40 -20.32 -2.54
C ASP A 158 0.62 -20.61 -4.03
N GLU A 159 0.02 -19.86 -4.94
CA GLU A 159 0.30 -20.01 -6.38
C GLU A 159 1.71 -19.54 -6.76
N VAL A 160 2.34 -18.73 -5.90
CA VAL A 160 3.71 -18.21 -6.10
C VAL A 160 4.70 -18.86 -5.16
N ASN A 161 4.37 -18.96 -3.87
CA ASN A 161 5.26 -19.48 -2.85
C ASN A 161 5.38 -21.00 -2.94
N ASP A 162 6.47 -21.47 -3.52
CA ASP A 162 6.82 -22.89 -3.65
C ASP A 162 7.89 -23.34 -2.65
N ARG A 163 8.05 -22.63 -1.53
CA ARG A 163 9.00 -22.98 -0.47
C ARG A 163 8.53 -24.17 0.35
N THR A 164 9.50 -24.93 0.86
CA THR A 164 9.27 -26.11 1.71
C THR A 164 9.87 -25.96 3.11
N ASP A 165 10.40 -24.77 3.42
CA ASP A 165 10.90 -24.39 4.74
C ASP A 165 9.82 -23.70 5.60
N GLU A 166 10.22 -23.10 6.71
CA GLU A 166 9.32 -22.39 7.64
C GLU A 166 8.63 -21.13 7.05
N TYR A 167 8.94 -20.74 5.81
CA TYR A 167 8.31 -19.63 5.09
C TYR A 167 7.41 -20.10 3.94
N GLY A 168 7.10 -21.42 3.84
CA GLY A 168 6.28 -21.98 2.78
C GLY A 168 5.40 -23.15 3.24
N GLY A 169 4.55 -23.64 2.33
CA GLY A 169 3.61 -24.71 2.59
C GLY A 169 2.35 -24.24 3.34
N SER A 170 2.29 -24.39 4.65
CA SER A 170 1.09 -24.01 5.42
C SER A 170 0.83 -22.50 5.39
N LEU A 171 -0.42 -22.13 5.65
CA LEU A 171 -0.84 -20.72 5.68
C LEU A 171 -0.04 -19.93 6.72
N GLU A 172 0.21 -20.49 7.90
CA GLU A 172 1.01 -19.89 8.96
C GLU A 172 2.44 -19.60 8.50
N ASN A 173 3.05 -20.55 7.80
CA ASN A 173 4.40 -20.42 7.29
C ASN A 173 4.47 -19.36 6.19
N ARG A 174 3.52 -19.33 5.26
CA ARG A 174 3.47 -18.36 4.17
C ARG A 174 3.28 -16.93 4.70
N CYS A 175 2.53 -16.75 5.76
CA CYS A 175 2.29 -15.44 6.39
C CYS A 175 3.40 -15.01 7.38
N ARG A 176 4.30 -15.92 7.77
CA ARG A 176 5.37 -15.68 8.77
C ARG A 176 6.22 -14.45 8.42
N PHE A 177 6.70 -14.34 7.20
CA PHE A 177 7.54 -13.22 6.77
C PHE A 177 6.84 -11.87 6.95
N ALA A 178 5.56 -11.76 6.57
CA ALA A 178 4.78 -10.53 6.76
C ALA A 178 4.64 -10.18 8.26
N LEU A 179 4.37 -11.17 9.11
CA LEU A 179 4.19 -10.97 10.54
C LEU A 179 5.51 -10.63 11.26
N GLU A 180 6.64 -11.20 10.84
CA GLU A 180 7.97 -10.84 11.34
C GLU A 180 8.34 -9.39 11.01
N ILE A 181 8.00 -8.91 9.81
CA ILE A 181 8.18 -7.49 9.45
C ILE A 181 7.29 -6.62 10.34
N VAL A 182 6.01 -6.95 10.50
CA VAL A 182 5.09 -6.20 11.40
C VAL A 182 5.66 -6.15 12.81
N GLN A 183 6.16 -7.26 13.34
CA GLN A 183 6.73 -7.34 14.68
C GLN A 183 7.99 -6.46 14.81
N ALA A 184 8.94 -6.57 13.86
CA ALA A 184 10.19 -5.83 13.89
C ALA A 184 9.95 -4.32 13.81
N VAL A 185 9.08 -3.90 12.89
CA VAL A 185 8.73 -2.48 12.71
C VAL A 185 7.97 -1.96 13.92
N SER A 186 6.98 -2.71 14.45
CA SER A 186 6.22 -2.31 15.65
C SER A 186 7.10 -2.13 16.88
N LYS A 187 8.12 -2.97 17.04
CA LYS A 187 9.11 -2.82 18.11
C LYS A 187 9.97 -1.57 17.96
N GLU A 188 10.29 -1.17 16.73
CA GLU A 188 11.16 -0.02 16.44
C GLU A 188 10.45 1.32 16.60
N ILE A 189 9.24 1.47 16.05
CA ILE A 189 8.55 2.77 15.96
C ILE A 189 7.28 2.87 16.80
N GLY A 190 6.86 1.78 17.45
CA GLY A 190 5.59 1.68 18.18
C GLY A 190 4.45 1.19 17.29
N SER A 191 3.67 0.21 17.75
CA SER A 191 2.60 -0.42 16.98
C SER A 191 1.50 0.55 16.53
N GLY A 192 1.18 1.57 17.31
CA GLY A 192 0.21 2.61 16.96
C GLY A 192 0.59 3.46 15.74
N ARG A 193 1.82 3.31 15.23
CA ARG A 193 2.33 3.97 14.01
C ARG A 193 2.51 3.02 12.83
N VAL A 194 2.03 1.78 12.94
CA VAL A 194 2.19 0.76 11.90
C VAL A 194 0.85 0.39 11.31
N GLY A 195 0.75 0.48 9.99
CA GLY A 195 -0.33 -0.11 9.21
C GLY A 195 0.22 -1.19 8.27
N ILE A 196 -0.65 -2.05 7.79
CA ILE A 196 -0.33 -3.02 6.73
C ILE A 196 -1.42 -3.00 5.67
N ARG A 197 -1.01 -3.09 4.41
CA ARG A 197 -1.93 -3.21 3.28
C ARG A 197 -1.82 -4.59 2.67
N ILE A 198 -2.97 -5.28 2.51
CA ILE A 198 -3.06 -6.62 1.94
C ILE A 198 -4.09 -6.68 0.82
N SER A 199 -3.93 -7.62 -0.12
CA SER A 199 -4.85 -7.81 -1.26
C SER A 199 -5.13 -9.32 -1.49
N PRO A 200 -5.83 -10.00 -0.56
CA PRO A 200 -5.97 -11.44 -0.63
C PRO A 200 -6.57 -11.93 -1.95
N PHE A 201 -7.58 -11.24 -2.45
CA PHE A 201 -8.34 -11.61 -3.65
C PHE A 201 -7.70 -11.18 -4.98
N ALA A 202 -6.66 -10.33 -4.95
CA ALA A 202 -6.01 -9.89 -6.17
C ALA A 202 -5.05 -10.96 -6.70
N ASP A 203 -5.02 -11.13 -8.02
CA ASP A 203 -4.12 -12.03 -8.75
C ASP A 203 -3.10 -11.25 -9.62
N TYR A 204 -2.90 -9.99 -9.29
CA TYR A 204 -2.01 -9.10 -10.02
C TYR A 204 -0.56 -9.61 -10.01
N LEU A 205 0.16 -9.50 -11.13
CA LEU A 205 1.51 -10.03 -11.31
C LEU A 205 1.60 -11.56 -11.09
N GLU A 206 0.60 -12.30 -11.61
CA GLU A 206 0.53 -13.77 -11.45
C GLU A 206 0.70 -14.22 -10.00
N CYS A 207 0.09 -13.45 -9.08
CA CYS A 207 0.21 -13.68 -7.64
C CYS A 207 -1.18 -13.92 -7.05
N GLY A 208 -1.72 -15.09 -7.33
CA GLY A 208 -2.99 -15.60 -6.81
C GLY A 208 -2.83 -16.47 -5.57
N ASP A 209 -3.94 -16.71 -4.90
CA ASP A 209 -4.06 -17.66 -3.79
C ASP A 209 -5.25 -18.58 -4.01
N SER A 210 -5.09 -19.88 -3.73
CA SER A 210 -6.14 -20.89 -3.90
C SER A 210 -7.31 -20.70 -2.92
N ASN A 211 -7.08 -20.06 -1.76
CA ASN A 211 -8.10 -19.74 -0.76
C ASN A 211 -7.93 -18.32 -0.20
N PRO A 212 -8.22 -17.28 -1.00
CA PRO A 212 -7.96 -15.88 -0.64
C PRO A 212 -8.74 -15.40 0.58
N GLU A 213 -9.92 -15.96 0.85
CA GLU A 213 -10.71 -15.63 2.04
C GLU A 213 -10.03 -16.10 3.32
N GLU A 214 -9.53 -17.34 3.33
CA GLU A 214 -8.81 -17.91 4.45
C GLU A 214 -7.51 -17.15 4.73
N LEU A 215 -6.74 -16.82 3.68
CA LEU A 215 -5.54 -15.98 3.79
C LEU A 215 -5.86 -14.62 4.44
N GLY A 216 -6.86 -13.92 3.93
CA GLY A 216 -7.23 -12.61 4.45
C GLY A 216 -7.76 -12.68 5.88
N LEU A 217 -8.55 -13.71 6.21
CA LEU A 217 -9.08 -13.91 7.56
C LEU A 217 -7.96 -14.24 8.55
N TYR A 218 -7.04 -15.13 8.18
CA TYR A 218 -5.87 -15.47 8.99
C TYR A 218 -5.03 -14.22 9.31
N MET A 219 -4.70 -13.43 8.29
CA MET A 219 -3.95 -12.19 8.49
C MET A 219 -4.69 -11.21 9.42
N ALA A 220 -5.99 -10.99 9.19
CA ALA A 220 -6.80 -10.10 10.02
C ALA A 220 -6.82 -10.54 11.50
N GLN A 221 -6.84 -11.86 11.77
CA GLN A 221 -6.80 -12.42 13.12
C GLN A 221 -5.40 -12.28 13.75
N ALA A 222 -4.35 -12.68 13.04
CA ALA A 222 -2.98 -12.66 13.52
C ALA A 222 -2.48 -11.24 13.83
N LEU A 223 -2.88 -10.25 13.03
CA LEU A 223 -2.49 -8.84 13.22
C LEU A 223 -3.01 -8.25 14.55
N ASN A 224 -4.04 -8.81 15.16
CA ASN A 224 -4.53 -8.34 16.46
C ASN A 224 -3.50 -8.49 17.61
N GLU A 225 -2.57 -9.43 17.48
CA GLU A 225 -1.53 -9.67 18.50
C GLU A 225 -0.51 -8.53 18.58
N TYR A 226 -0.39 -7.76 17.50
CA TYR A 226 0.59 -6.68 17.40
C TYR A 226 0.02 -5.30 17.77
N GLY A 227 -1.31 -5.15 17.82
CA GLY A 227 -1.96 -3.88 18.17
C GLY A 227 -1.62 -2.74 17.21
N ILE A 228 -1.48 -3.04 15.93
CA ILE A 228 -1.14 -2.04 14.89
C ILE A 228 -2.29 -1.04 14.65
N ALA A 229 -1.94 0.13 14.11
CA ALA A 229 -2.88 1.23 13.88
C ALA A 229 -4.03 0.84 12.95
N TYR A 230 -3.74 0.14 11.85
CA TYR A 230 -4.78 -0.27 10.89
C TYR A 230 -4.39 -1.46 10.02
N CYS A 231 -5.42 -2.14 9.52
CA CYS A 231 -5.33 -3.07 8.40
C CYS A 231 -6.07 -2.47 7.19
N HIS A 232 -5.36 -2.31 6.06
CA HIS A 232 -5.87 -1.75 4.81
C HIS A 232 -6.05 -2.87 3.79
N VAL A 233 -7.27 -3.14 3.37
CA VAL A 233 -7.58 -4.31 2.52
C VAL A 233 -8.20 -3.88 1.19
N ILE A 234 -7.77 -4.55 0.12
CA ILE A 234 -8.29 -4.33 -1.22
C ILE A 234 -9.56 -5.14 -1.42
N GLU A 235 -10.62 -4.48 -1.87
CA GLU A 235 -11.91 -5.10 -2.20
C GLU A 235 -11.77 -6.21 -3.26
N PRO A 236 -12.51 -7.33 -3.12
CA PRO A 236 -12.46 -8.45 -4.07
C PRO A 236 -12.79 -8.06 -5.52
N ARG A 237 -13.58 -7.01 -5.71
CA ARG A 237 -13.95 -6.46 -7.01
C ARG A 237 -12.78 -5.86 -7.81
N MET A 238 -11.58 -5.78 -7.23
CA MET A 238 -10.37 -5.21 -7.83
C MET A 238 -9.36 -6.30 -8.24
N LYS A 239 -9.79 -7.34 -8.94
CA LYS A 239 -8.89 -8.45 -9.34
C LYS A 239 -7.81 -8.03 -10.32
N LEU A 240 -8.18 -7.43 -11.44
CA LEU A 240 -7.24 -7.04 -12.51
C LEU A 240 -7.06 -5.52 -12.55
N GLY A 241 -6.15 -5.02 -11.73
CA GLY A 241 -5.66 -3.65 -11.74
C GLY A 241 -6.76 -2.60 -11.57
N ASP A 242 -7.53 -2.29 -12.59
CA ASP A 242 -8.46 -1.16 -12.56
C ASP A 242 -9.87 -1.46 -13.06
N ARG A 243 -10.13 -2.71 -13.39
CA ARG A 243 -11.49 -3.14 -13.72
C ARG A 243 -12.22 -3.56 -12.45
N LEU A 244 -13.44 -3.07 -12.31
CA LEU A 244 -14.36 -3.55 -11.28
C LEU A 244 -15.06 -4.81 -11.79
N PHE A 245 -15.01 -5.86 -10.99
CA PHE A 245 -15.73 -7.10 -11.25
C PHE A 245 -16.87 -7.25 -10.24
N GLN A 246 -17.92 -7.97 -10.65
CA GLN A 246 -18.93 -8.40 -9.71
C GLN A 246 -18.34 -9.54 -8.88
N ALA A 247 -18.00 -9.24 -7.62
CA ALA A 247 -17.46 -10.21 -6.69
C ALA A 247 -18.59 -10.80 -5.85
N GLN A 248 -18.51 -12.10 -5.58
CA GLN A 248 -19.38 -12.77 -4.59
C GLN A 248 -18.78 -12.68 -3.19
N GLU A 249 -17.46 -12.52 -3.12
CA GLU A 249 -16.68 -12.43 -1.89
C GLU A 249 -16.83 -11.04 -1.25
N SER A 250 -16.57 -10.96 0.05
CA SER A 250 -16.69 -9.74 0.84
C SER A 250 -15.57 -9.60 1.87
N LEU A 251 -15.20 -8.37 2.19
CA LEU A 251 -14.24 -8.07 3.27
C LEU A 251 -14.87 -8.11 4.68
N VAL A 252 -16.20 -8.31 4.78
CA VAL A 252 -16.90 -8.31 6.08
C VAL A 252 -16.33 -9.33 7.08
N PRO A 253 -15.97 -10.58 6.70
CA PRO A 253 -15.33 -11.52 7.64
C PRO A 253 -14.02 -10.97 8.22
N MET A 254 -13.16 -10.38 7.39
CA MET A 254 -11.88 -9.79 7.80
C MET A 254 -12.09 -8.57 8.70
N ARG A 255 -13.02 -7.67 8.32
CA ARG A 255 -13.40 -6.50 9.14
C ARG A 255 -13.86 -6.91 10.53
N LYS A 256 -14.67 -7.97 10.65
CA LYS A 256 -15.13 -8.50 11.94
C LYS A 256 -14.03 -9.15 12.76
N ALA A 257 -13.05 -9.74 12.10
CA ALA A 257 -11.93 -10.42 12.74
C ALA A 257 -10.86 -9.45 13.25
N PHE A 258 -10.63 -8.34 12.55
CA PHE A 258 -9.64 -7.32 12.93
C PHE A 258 -10.23 -6.32 13.93
N LYS A 259 -9.55 -6.09 15.06
CA LYS A 259 -10.05 -5.23 16.15
C LYS A 259 -9.65 -3.76 16.03
N GLY A 260 -8.63 -3.43 15.22
CA GLY A 260 -8.16 -2.08 14.98
C GLY A 260 -8.97 -1.36 13.89
N THR A 261 -8.46 -0.22 13.43
CA THR A 261 -9.04 0.53 12.30
C THR A 261 -8.91 -0.27 11.00
N PHE A 262 -10.03 -0.45 10.30
CA PHE A 262 -10.08 -1.18 9.04
C PHE A 262 -10.31 -0.21 7.88
N ILE A 263 -9.33 -0.16 6.96
CA ILE A 263 -9.39 0.66 5.75
C ILE A 263 -9.76 -0.22 4.57
N SER A 264 -10.81 0.13 3.83
CA SER A 264 -11.18 -0.55 2.58
C SER A 264 -10.81 0.31 1.38
N ALA A 265 -10.25 -0.31 0.34
CA ALA A 265 -9.92 0.33 -0.94
C ALA A 265 -10.39 -0.52 -2.11
N GLY A 266 -10.84 0.10 -3.20
CA GLY A 266 -11.24 -0.66 -4.39
C GLY A 266 -12.36 -0.01 -5.17
N GLY A 267 -12.08 1.12 -5.82
CA GLY A 267 -13.01 1.75 -6.77
C GLY A 267 -14.30 2.28 -6.14
N PHE A 268 -14.22 2.76 -4.91
CA PHE A 268 -15.34 3.40 -4.25
C PHE A 268 -15.72 4.72 -4.94
N ALA A 269 -17.04 4.93 -5.10
CA ALA A 269 -17.64 6.23 -5.31
C ALA A 269 -18.03 6.85 -3.95
N ARG A 270 -18.51 8.10 -3.94
CA ARG A 270 -18.96 8.80 -2.73
C ARG A 270 -20.05 8.01 -1.98
N GLU A 271 -21.12 7.63 -2.68
CA GLU A 271 -22.26 6.94 -2.07
C GLU A 271 -21.91 5.51 -1.60
N ASP A 272 -21.06 4.83 -2.34
CA ASP A 272 -20.58 3.51 -1.97
C ASP A 272 -19.67 3.56 -0.72
N GLY A 273 -18.81 4.58 -0.63
CA GLY A 273 -18.01 4.85 0.55
C GLY A 273 -18.86 5.22 1.78
N ASN A 274 -19.88 6.07 1.62
CA ASN A 274 -20.80 6.40 2.69
C ASN A 274 -21.48 5.15 3.24
N ARG A 275 -22.02 4.29 2.37
CA ARG A 275 -22.65 3.02 2.77
C ARG A 275 -21.66 2.07 3.46
N ALA A 276 -20.41 2.00 2.99
CA ALA A 276 -19.40 1.15 3.62
C ALA A 276 -19.14 1.54 5.08
N VAL A 277 -19.08 2.84 5.35
CA VAL A 277 -18.93 3.38 6.72
C VAL A 277 -20.20 3.18 7.54
N GLU A 278 -21.38 3.52 7.00
CA GLU A 278 -22.66 3.44 7.70
C GLU A 278 -23.00 2.00 8.11
N GLU A 279 -22.72 1.04 7.23
CA GLU A 279 -22.94 -0.40 7.46
C GLU A 279 -21.84 -1.05 8.32
N GLY A 280 -20.80 -0.30 8.72
CA GLY A 280 -19.66 -0.81 9.50
C GLY A 280 -18.77 -1.79 8.74
N ARG A 281 -18.81 -1.77 7.40
CA ARG A 281 -17.95 -2.59 6.55
C ARG A 281 -16.51 -2.06 6.48
N ALA A 282 -16.33 -0.77 6.71
CA ALA A 282 -15.04 -0.11 6.82
C ALA A 282 -15.12 1.04 7.84
N ASP A 283 -14.01 1.31 8.52
CA ASP A 283 -13.87 2.52 9.36
C ASP A 283 -13.42 3.71 8.54
N LEU A 284 -12.53 3.47 7.58
CA LEU A 284 -12.00 4.45 6.63
C LEU A 284 -12.09 3.88 5.20
N VAL A 285 -12.21 4.77 4.22
CA VAL A 285 -12.24 4.40 2.80
C VAL A 285 -11.11 5.10 2.04
N ALA A 286 -10.29 4.31 1.33
CA ALA A 286 -9.17 4.82 0.59
C ALA A 286 -9.51 5.01 -0.91
N TYR A 287 -9.22 6.21 -1.40
CA TYR A 287 -9.44 6.65 -2.77
C TYR A 287 -8.09 6.89 -3.47
N GLY A 288 -7.81 6.15 -4.52
CA GLY A 288 -6.62 6.34 -5.35
C GLY A 288 -6.88 7.35 -6.48
N ARG A 289 -7.24 6.85 -7.66
CA ARG A 289 -7.44 7.64 -8.87
C ARG A 289 -8.42 8.82 -8.72
N CYS A 290 -9.46 8.62 -7.94
CA CYS A 290 -10.44 9.66 -7.65
C CYS A 290 -9.79 10.82 -6.87
N PHE A 291 -9.04 10.52 -5.82
CA PHE A 291 -8.36 11.54 -5.01
C PHE A 291 -7.19 12.19 -5.77
N LEU A 292 -6.46 11.41 -6.59
CA LEU A 292 -5.39 11.93 -7.44
C LEU A 292 -5.86 13.09 -8.33
N ALA A 293 -7.04 12.95 -8.94
CA ALA A 293 -7.59 13.96 -9.83
C ALA A 293 -8.40 15.07 -9.10
N ASN A 294 -8.65 14.88 -7.81
CA ASN A 294 -9.42 15.81 -7.00
C ASN A 294 -8.67 16.04 -5.68
N PRO A 295 -7.70 17.00 -5.67
CA PRO A 295 -6.89 17.24 -4.48
C PRO A 295 -7.72 17.73 -3.29
N ASP A 296 -8.90 18.25 -3.54
CA ASP A 296 -9.94 18.69 -2.59
C ASP A 296 -11.10 17.69 -2.44
N LEU A 297 -10.85 16.40 -2.65
CA LEU A 297 -11.89 15.37 -2.66
C LEU A 297 -12.84 15.40 -1.43
N PRO A 298 -12.37 15.57 -0.18
CA PRO A 298 -13.28 15.68 0.96
C PRO A 298 -14.28 16.83 0.81
N ARG A 299 -13.84 17.98 0.31
CA ARG A 299 -14.70 19.15 0.07
C ARG A 299 -15.70 18.90 -1.05
N ARG A 300 -15.28 18.24 -2.14
CA ARG A 300 -16.19 17.86 -3.22
C ARG A 300 -17.25 16.86 -2.74
N PHE A 301 -16.88 15.93 -1.90
CA PHE A 301 -17.82 15.00 -1.29
C PHE A 301 -18.78 15.68 -0.31
N GLU A 302 -18.32 16.69 0.44
CA GLU A 302 -19.17 17.49 1.32
C GLU A 302 -20.27 18.21 0.53
N LEU A 303 -19.89 18.87 -0.56
CA LEU A 303 -20.80 19.67 -1.39
C LEU A 303 -21.53 18.88 -2.47
N ASP A 304 -21.30 17.60 -2.58
CA ASP A 304 -21.77 16.76 -3.71
C ASP A 304 -21.40 17.36 -5.08
N ALA A 305 -20.20 17.92 -5.15
CA ALA A 305 -19.72 18.66 -6.31
C ALA A 305 -19.17 17.73 -7.40
N PRO A 306 -19.14 18.18 -8.67
CA PRO A 306 -18.58 17.42 -9.77
C PRO A 306 -17.11 17.04 -9.53
N LEU A 307 -16.73 15.83 -9.97
CA LEU A 307 -15.38 15.33 -9.86
C LEU A 307 -14.61 15.51 -11.18
N ASN A 308 -13.34 15.92 -11.07
CA ASN A 308 -12.42 15.90 -12.19
C ASN A 308 -12.19 14.45 -12.64
N LYS A 309 -12.05 14.25 -13.95
CA LYS A 309 -11.67 12.95 -14.51
C LYS A 309 -10.15 12.80 -14.45
N PHE A 310 -9.69 11.64 -14.00
CA PHE A 310 -8.26 11.28 -14.08
C PHE A 310 -7.88 10.93 -15.52
N ASP A 311 -6.66 11.26 -15.91
CA ASP A 311 -6.06 10.80 -17.15
C ASP A 311 -4.99 9.73 -16.87
N ARG A 312 -5.24 8.50 -17.33
CA ARG A 312 -4.35 7.35 -17.11
C ARG A 312 -3.00 7.49 -17.80
N VAL A 313 -2.95 8.17 -18.95
CA VAL A 313 -1.70 8.38 -19.70
C VAL A 313 -0.69 9.15 -18.86
N THR A 314 -1.16 10.02 -17.97
CA THR A 314 -0.31 10.85 -17.11
C THR A 314 0.13 10.17 -15.81
N PHE A 315 -0.36 8.96 -15.47
CA PHE A 315 -0.07 8.34 -14.18
C PHE A 315 1.43 8.14 -13.93
N TYR A 316 2.15 7.74 -14.95
CA TYR A 316 3.58 7.41 -14.89
C TYR A 316 4.42 8.25 -15.87
N SER A 317 3.91 9.41 -16.31
CA SER A 317 4.67 10.30 -17.16
C SER A 317 5.79 10.97 -16.37
N SER A 318 6.86 11.35 -17.06
CA SER A 318 7.98 12.11 -16.48
C SER A 318 7.70 13.62 -16.37
N ASP A 319 6.53 14.09 -16.78
CA ASP A 319 6.18 15.51 -16.66
C ASP A 319 5.90 15.85 -15.18
N PRO A 320 6.56 16.85 -14.60
CA PRO A 320 6.41 17.19 -13.19
C PRO A 320 5.08 17.89 -12.84
N VAL A 321 4.29 18.30 -13.84
CA VAL A 321 3.07 19.08 -13.67
C VAL A 321 1.86 18.34 -14.19
N VAL A 322 1.88 17.92 -15.47
CA VAL A 322 0.72 17.37 -16.16
C VAL A 322 0.21 16.09 -15.51
N GLY A 323 -1.07 16.11 -15.10
CA GLY A 323 -1.74 15.01 -14.40
C GLY A 323 -1.17 14.74 -13.01
N TYR A 324 -0.47 15.70 -12.42
CA TYR A 324 0.16 15.57 -11.11
C TYR A 324 -0.18 16.75 -10.17
N THR A 325 0.12 17.98 -10.56
CA THR A 325 -0.15 19.17 -9.75
C THR A 325 -1.11 20.15 -10.43
N ASP A 326 -1.59 19.84 -11.61
CA ASP A 326 -2.43 20.70 -12.45
C ASP A 326 -3.93 20.35 -12.40
N TYR A 327 -4.34 19.39 -11.58
CA TYR A 327 -5.77 19.14 -11.39
C TYR A 327 -6.43 20.29 -10.64
N PRO A 328 -7.51 20.90 -11.21
CA PRO A 328 -8.10 22.10 -10.66
C PRO A 328 -8.86 21.84 -9.36
N PHE A 329 -8.73 22.77 -8.42
CA PHE A 329 -9.56 22.85 -7.23
C PHE A 329 -10.98 23.33 -7.56
N LEU A 330 -11.92 23.08 -6.66
CA LEU A 330 -13.32 23.47 -6.83
C LEU A 330 -13.48 25.00 -6.93
N GLU A 331 -12.72 25.76 -6.18
CA GLU A 331 -12.76 27.23 -6.14
C GLU A 331 -12.43 27.89 -7.50
N GLU A 332 -11.64 27.20 -8.36
CA GLU A 332 -11.30 27.67 -9.70
C GLU A 332 -12.50 27.64 -10.66
N PHE A 333 -13.58 26.97 -10.29
CA PHE A 333 -14.84 26.92 -11.06
C PHE A 333 -15.89 27.94 -10.57
N GLY A 334 -15.57 28.77 -9.55
CA GLY A 334 -16.50 29.78 -9.04
C GLY A 334 -17.74 29.21 -8.33
N LEU A 335 -17.63 27.98 -7.81
CA LEU A 335 -18.68 27.27 -7.04
C LEU A 335 -18.43 27.36 -5.54
#